data_9e8f3c77e05d762e87becfa60f5bbd35
#
_entry.id   9e8f3c77e05d762e87becfa60f5bbd35
#
_cell.length_a   1.000
_cell.length_b   1.000
_cell.length_c   1.000
_cell.angle_alpha   90.00
_cell.angle_beta   90.00
_cell.angle_gamma   90.00
#
_symmetry.space_group_name_H-M   'P 1'
#
loop_
_entity.id
_entity.type
_entity.pdbx_description
1 polymer ?
#
loop_
_entity_poly.entity_id
_entity_poly.type
_entity_poly.pdbx_seq_one_letter_code
_entity_poly.pdbx_strand_id
1 'polypeptide(L)'
;FINNNKQMKKNVIAIILARGGSKTIKNKNLKKINNKPLIGWTIDQCKRSKFISQIWLSSDSQSILNYGIKKKINIIKRPLKFATDKASSESAWMHAVKHLEEKKIKFDTIVAPQATSPIRGKSDFDDAIKVFFSKKYDSLFSCSVIKDFFVWKKIKKRLIPNYNYRNRKPRQLIDPLLLEN
;
A
#
# COMPACT_ATOMS: atom_id res chain seq x y z
N PHE A 1 34.78 -26.96 1.37
CA PHE A 1 33.98 -25.83 0.87
C PHE A 1 32.87 -25.57 1.86
N ILE A 2 33.07 -24.59 2.74
CA ILE A 2 32.09 -24.22 3.77
C ILE A 2 31.16 -23.18 3.11
N ASN A 3 29.93 -23.58 2.76
CA ASN A 3 28.89 -22.69 2.29
C ASN A 3 28.36 -21.87 3.48
N ASN A 4 29.00 -20.74 3.78
CA ASN A 4 28.51 -19.76 4.74
C ASN A 4 27.43 -18.88 4.09
N ASN A 5 26.32 -19.44 3.65
CA ASN A 5 25.10 -18.69 3.33
C ASN A 5 24.26 -18.49 4.60
N LYS A 6 24.80 -17.78 5.57
CA LYS A 6 24.00 -17.17 6.62
C LYS A 6 23.32 -15.92 6.01
N GLN A 7 22.32 -16.17 5.17
CA GLN A 7 21.43 -15.12 4.65
C GLN A 7 20.81 -14.46 5.88
N MET A 8 21.27 -13.25 6.24
CA MET A 8 20.71 -12.51 7.37
C MET A 8 19.21 -12.42 7.14
N LYS A 9 18.43 -13.04 8.03
CA LYS A 9 16.98 -13.06 7.95
C LYS A 9 16.48 -11.62 8.10
N LYS A 10 16.17 -10.97 6.97
CA LYS A 10 15.64 -9.61 6.98
C LYS A 10 14.30 -9.57 7.68
N ASN A 11 14.13 -8.61 8.57
CA ASN A 11 12.88 -8.44 9.32
C ASN A 11 11.96 -7.48 8.55
N VAL A 12 11.03 -8.05 7.81
CA VAL A 12 10.05 -7.31 7.00
C VAL A 12 8.75 -7.20 7.76
N ILE A 13 8.23 -5.99 7.93
CA ILE A 13 6.94 -5.74 8.55
C ILE A 13 5.97 -5.11 7.57
N ALA A 14 4.67 -5.35 7.74
CA ALA A 14 3.62 -4.65 7.00
C ALA A 14 2.98 -3.57 7.86
N ILE A 15 2.83 -2.35 7.32
CA ILE A 15 2.08 -1.25 7.94
C ILE A 15 0.89 -0.90 7.06
N ILE A 16 -0.31 -1.24 7.51
CA ILE A 16 -1.57 -0.98 6.81
C ILE A 16 -2.18 0.31 7.36
N LEU A 17 -2.35 1.31 6.49
CA LEU A 17 -3.03 2.55 6.87
C LEU A 17 -4.52 2.43 6.54
N ALA A 18 -5.39 2.67 7.53
CA ALA A 18 -6.83 2.66 7.35
C ALA A 18 -7.50 3.73 8.20
N ARG A 19 -7.88 4.85 7.59
CA ARG A 19 -8.63 5.90 8.31
C ARG A 19 -10.12 5.59 8.40
N GLY A 20 -10.78 6.09 9.46
CA GLY A 20 -12.23 5.98 9.66
C GLY A 20 -13.03 6.92 8.76
N GLY A 21 -12.55 8.15 8.59
CA GLY A 21 -13.21 9.22 7.81
C GLY A 21 -13.06 9.03 6.30
N SER A 22 -13.97 8.29 5.68
CA SER A 22 -14.01 8.13 4.21
C SER A 22 -15.18 8.94 3.64
N LYS A 23 -14.88 9.94 2.78
CA LYS A 23 -15.90 10.86 2.23
C LYS A 23 -16.82 10.19 1.19
N THR A 24 -16.22 9.51 0.24
CA THR A 24 -16.95 8.92 -0.90
C THR A 24 -17.79 7.72 -0.49
N ILE A 25 -17.27 6.86 0.39
CA ILE A 25 -17.95 5.67 0.89
C ILE A 25 -17.80 5.65 2.41
N LYS A 26 -18.87 5.91 3.15
CA LYS A 26 -18.84 5.88 4.62
C LYS A 26 -18.33 4.53 5.13
N ASN A 27 -17.36 4.58 6.05
CA ASN A 27 -16.72 3.39 6.63
C ASN A 27 -16.11 2.43 5.59
N LYS A 28 -15.57 2.94 4.49
CA LYS A 28 -15.05 2.17 3.35
C LYS A 28 -14.23 0.94 3.77
N ASN A 29 -13.29 1.11 4.69
CA ASN A 29 -12.39 0.03 5.12
C ASN A 29 -13.10 -1.15 5.81
N LEU A 30 -14.29 -0.91 6.41
CA LEU A 30 -15.11 -1.93 7.05
C LEU A 30 -16.29 -2.40 6.18
N LYS A 31 -16.52 -1.77 5.01
CA LYS A 31 -17.52 -2.25 4.05
C LYS A 31 -17.14 -3.65 3.58
N LYS A 32 -18.12 -4.54 3.53
CA LYS A 32 -17.89 -5.91 3.09
C LYS A 32 -17.88 -6.01 1.57
N ILE A 33 -16.90 -6.72 1.05
CA ILE A 33 -16.81 -7.22 -0.32
C ILE A 33 -16.77 -8.74 -0.19
N ASN A 34 -17.71 -9.43 -0.77
CA ASN A 34 -17.85 -10.88 -0.64
C ASN A 34 -17.75 -11.35 0.83
N ASN A 35 -18.65 -10.80 1.69
CA ASN A 35 -18.80 -11.09 3.12
C ASN A 35 -17.58 -10.76 4.02
N LYS A 36 -16.51 -10.19 3.49
CA LYS A 36 -15.30 -9.79 4.24
C LYS A 36 -15.08 -8.28 4.16
N PRO A 37 -14.81 -7.58 5.28
CA PRO A 37 -14.42 -6.17 5.25
C PRO A 37 -13.26 -5.91 4.29
N LEU A 38 -13.29 -4.78 3.58
CA LEU A 38 -12.28 -4.40 2.60
C LEU A 38 -10.85 -4.55 3.14
N ILE A 39 -10.59 -4.01 4.33
CA ILE A 39 -9.28 -4.11 4.99
C ILE A 39 -8.90 -5.57 5.32
N GLY A 40 -9.87 -6.44 5.52
CA GLY A 40 -9.66 -7.86 5.84
C GLY A 40 -8.95 -8.61 4.71
N TRP A 41 -9.18 -8.22 3.46
CA TRP A 41 -8.49 -8.79 2.30
C TRP A 41 -6.99 -8.53 2.36
N THR A 42 -6.61 -7.27 2.61
CA THR A 42 -5.20 -6.89 2.73
C THR A 42 -4.51 -7.55 3.94
N ILE A 43 -5.20 -7.61 5.09
CA ILE A 43 -4.66 -8.30 6.28
C ILE A 43 -4.40 -9.78 5.97
N ASP A 44 -5.37 -10.48 5.35
CA ASP A 44 -5.23 -11.90 5.04
C ASP A 44 -4.13 -12.14 3.99
N GLN A 45 -3.92 -11.21 3.05
CA GLN A 45 -2.83 -11.26 2.09
C GLN A 45 -1.46 -11.10 2.76
N CYS A 46 -1.32 -10.13 3.67
CA CYS A 46 -0.09 -9.97 4.46
C CYS A 46 0.20 -11.21 5.32
N LYS A 47 -0.82 -11.83 5.91
CA LYS A 47 -0.67 -13.05 6.71
C LYS A 47 -0.21 -14.26 5.90
N ARG A 48 -0.51 -14.31 4.61
CA ARG A 48 -0.07 -15.40 3.72
C ARG A 48 1.37 -15.25 3.26
N SER A 49 1.94 -14.07 3.34
CA SER A 49 3.33 -13.84 2.95
C SER A 49 4.28 -14.63 3.85
N LYS A 50 5.27 -15.25 3.23
CA LYS A 50 6.35 -16.00 3.93
C LYS A 50 7.43 -15.07 4.50
N PHE A 51 7.47 -13.82 4.04
CA PHE A 51 8.51 -12.86 4.41
C PHE A 51 8.03 -11.83 5.43
N ILE A 52 6.73 -11.51 5.48
CA ILE A 52 6.18 -10.53 6.42
C ILE A 52 6.11 -11.17 7.81
N SER A 53 6.94 -10.67 8.73
CA SER A 53 7.05 -11.18 10.10
C SER A 53 5.99 -10.61 11.04
N GLN A 54 5.58 -9.35 10.84
CA GLN A 54 4.59 -8.67 11.67
C GLN A 54 3.70 -7.78 10.82
N ILE A 55 2.44 -7.63 11.25
CA ILE A 55 1.46 -6.78 10.60
C ILE A 55 0.98 -5.74 11.60
N TRP A 56 1.04 -4.48 11.22
CA TRP A 56 0.65 -3.32 12.01
C TRP A 56 -0.46 -2.56 11.30
N LEU A 57 -1.56 -2.33 12.00
CA LEU A 57 -2.72 -1.59 11.49
C LEU A 57 -2.77 -0.23 12.18
N SER A 58 -2.55 0.85 11.41
CA SER A 58 -2.64 2.22 11.90
C SER A 58 -4.00 2.83 11.53
N SER A 59 -4.77 3.24 12.55
CA SER A 59 -6.09 3.86 12.36
C SER A 59 -6.41 4.86 13.46
N ASP A 60 -7.21 5.89 13.11
CA ASP A 60 -7.90 6.80 14.02
C ASP A 60 -9.26 6.24 14.52
N SER A 61 -9.79 5.21 13.85
CA SER A 61 -11.10 4.63 14.12
C SER A 61 -11.00 3.43 15.06
N GLN A 62 -11.69 3.51 16.19
CA GLN A 62 -11.75 2.40 17.16
C GLN A 62 -12.34 1.14 16.55
N SER A 63 -13.36 1.25 15.69
CA SER A 63 -13.97 0.09 15.02
C SER A 63 -12.98 -0.64 14.10
N ILE A 64 -12.10 0.10 13.42
CA ILE A 64 -11.05 -0.47 12.57
C ILE A 64 -9.98 -1.14 13.45
N LEU A 65 -9.57 -0.50 14.54
CA LEU A 65 -8.61 -1.08 15.50
C LEU A 65 -9.15 -2.36 16.13
N ASN A 66 -10.42 -2.38 16.54
CA ASN A 66 -11.09 -3.58 17.07
C ASN A 66 -11.11 -4.73 16.03
N TYR A 67 -11.29 -4.40 14.74
CA TYR A 67 -11.17 -5.41 13.69
C TYR A 67 -9.76 -5.98 13.59
N GLY A 68 -8.73 -5.14 13.72
CA GLY A 68 -7.33 -5.57 13.78
C GLY A 68 -7.04 -6.50 14.95
N ILE A 69 -7.55 -6.16 16.14
CA ILE A 69 -7.45 -7.00 17.35
C ILE A 69 -8.11 -8.36 17.11
N LYS A 70 -9.35 -8.37 16.56
CA LYS A 70 -10.05 -9.61 16.21
C LYS A 70 -9.26 -10.45 15.21
N LYS A 71 -8.53 -9.80 14.32
CA LYS A 71 -7.64 -10.47 13.36
C LYS A 71 -6.28 -10.86 13.95
N LYS A 72 -6.05 -10.65 15.24
CA LYS A 72 -4.78 -10.96 15.93
C LYS A 72 -3.56 -10.34 15.23
N ILE A 73 -3.64 -9.06 14.90
CA ILE A 73 -2.53 -8.26 14.38
C ILE A 73 -2.27 -7.07 15.31
N ASN A 74 -1.08 -6.48 15.20
CA ASN A 74 -0.71 -5.31 16.00
C ASN A 74 -1.49 -4.07 15.54
N ILE A 75 -1.77 -3.17 16.48
CA ILE A 75 -2.50 -1.94 16.20
C ILE A 75 -1.71 -0.71 16.62
N ILE A 76 -1.91 0.38 15.90
CA ILE A 76 -1.39 1.73 16.23
C ILE A 76 -2.58 2.68 16.22
N LYS A 77 -2.89 3.26 17.38
CA LYS A 77 -3.90 4.34 17.48
C LYS A 77 -3.30 5.61 16.89
N ARG A 78 -3.80 6.01 15.72
CA ARG A 78 -3.30 7.18 15.00
C ARG A 78 -4.02 8.44 15.45
N PRO A 79 -3.29 9.51 15.83
CA PRO A 79 -3.88 10.80 16.14
C PRO A 79 -4.66 11.39 14.96
N LEU A 80 -5.76 12.09 15.22
CA LEU A 80 -6.63 12.66 14.20
C LEU A 80 -5.90 13.57 13.21
N LYS A 81 -4.88 14.31 13.67
CA LYS A 81 -4.07 15.17 12.79
C LYS A 81 -3.43 14.46 11.60
N PHE A 82 -3.16 13.15 11.73
CA PHE A 82 -2.62 12.28 10.65
C PHE A 82 -3.71 11.47 9.93
N ALA A 83 -4.99 11.76 10.18
CA ALA A 83 -6.12 11.07 9.56
C ALA A 83 -7.08 11.99 8.82
N THR A 84 -6.74 13.29 8.73
CA THR A 84 -7.52 14.30 7.98
C THR A 84 -7.41 14.07 6.47
N ASP A 85 -8.29 14.74 5.70
CA ASP A 85 -8.24 14.70 4.24
C ASP A 85 -6.99 15.39 3.65
N LYS A 86 -6.38 16.30 4.43
CA LYS A 86 -5.15 17.01 4.05
C LYS A 86 -3.89 16.30 4.50
N ALA A 87 -4.00 15.31 5.38
CA ALA A 87 -2.86 14.53 5.84
C ALA A 87 -2.38 13.59 4.73
N SER A 88 -1.10 13.64 4.40
CA SER A 88 -0.50 12.74 3.44
C SER A 88 -0.36 11.32 4.00
N SER A 89 -0.29 10.32 3.12
CA SER A 89 -0.01 8.93 3.53
C SER A 89 1.36 8.84 4.21
N GLU A 90 2.36 9.59 3.72
CA GLU A 90 3.71 9.64 4.24
C GLU A 90 3.73 10.07 5.71
N SER A 91 2.96 11.12 6.05
CA SER A 91 2.86 11.59 7.45
C SER A 91 2.27 10.52 8.38
N ALA A 92 1.34 9.71 7.88
CA ALA A 92 0.75 8.60 8.63
C ALA A 92 1.71 7.41 8.77
N TRP A 93 2.51 7.11 7.75
CA TRP A 93 3.59 6.11 7.84
C TRP A 93 4.69 6.56 8.77
N MET A 94 5.15 7.81 8.68
CA MET A 94 6.17 8.36 9.59
C MET A 94 5.72 8.31 11.05
N HIS A 95 4.43 8.62 11.34
CA HIS A 95 3.87 8.42 12.67
C HIS A 95 3.93 6.95 13.11
N ALA A 96 3.61 6.01 12.21
CA ALA A 96 3.66 4.59 12.54
C ALA A 96 5.10 4.11 12.78
N VAL A 97 6.06 4.53 11.95
CA VAL A 97 7.49 4.25 12.12
C VAL A 97 7.98 4.74 13.48
N LYS A 98 7.75 6.02 13.80
CA LYS A 98 8.13 6.60 15.09
C LYS A 98 7.55 5.81 16.27
N HIS A 99 6.29 5.42 16.19
CA HIS A 99 5.66 4.59 17.23
C HIS A 99 6.36 3.23 17.39
N LEU A 100 6.82 2.61 16.31
CA LEU A 100 7.56 1.34 16.36
C LEU A 100 8.96 1.53 16.97
N GLU A 101 9.64 2.60 16.62
CA GLU A 101 10.96 2.97 17.15
C GLU A 101 10.88 3.22 18.67
N GLU A 102 9.89 3.99 19.13
CA GLU A 102 9.62 4.23 20.55
C GLU A 102 9.38 2.92 21.32
N LYS A 103 8.74 1.95 20.68
CA LYS A 103 8.54 0.59 21.22
C LYS A 103 9.76 -0.34 21.03
N LYS A 104 10.85 0.17 20.48
CA LYS A 104 12.08 -0.62 20.18
C LYS A 104 11.81 -1.86 19.30
N ILE A 105 10.81 -1.78 18.43
CA ILE A 105 10.53 -2.82 17.44
C ILE A 105 11.55 -2.69 16.31
N LYS A 106 12.34 -3.74 16.12
CA LYS A 106 13.35 -3.78 15.05
C LYS A 106 12.73 -4.26 13.74
N PHE A 107 13.05 -3.61 12.64
CA PHE A 107 12.70 -4.01 11.28
C PHE A 107 13.72 -3.44 10.29
N ASP A 108 13.86 -4.11 9.16
CA ASP A 108 14.77 -3.69 8.07
C ASP A 108 14.00 -3.05 6.92
N THR A 109 12.75 -3.48 6.71
CA THR A 109 11.95 -3.09 5.54
C THR A 109 10.48 -3.03 5.91
N ILE A 110 9.79 -2.06 5.31
CA ILE A 110 8.34 -1.87 5.47
C ILE A 110 7.66 -2.20 4.14
N VAL A 111 6.66 -3.07 4.20
CA VAL A 111 5.65 -3.23 3.16
C VAL A 111 4.47 -2.33 3.51
N ALA A 112 4.11 -1.44 2.60
CA ALA A 112 3.07 -0.41 2.78
C ALA A 112 1.85 -0.68 1.88
N PRO A 113 1.04 -1.74 2.15
CA PRO A 113 -0.05 -2.11 1.27
C PRO A 113 -1.22 -1.14 1.38
N GLN A 114 -1.78 -0.75 0.25
CA GLN A 114 -3.02 0.01 0.24
C GLN A 114 -4.21 -0.89 0.59
N ALA A 115 -4.97 -0.51 1.62
CA ALA A 115 -6.19 -1.23 2.03
C ALA A 115 -7.29 -1.19 0.95
N THR A 116 -7.24 -0.22 0.05
CA THR A 116 -8.22 -0.01 -1.02
C THR A 116 -7.94 -0.80 -2.29
N SER A 117 -6.84 -1.55 -2.34
CA SER A 117 -6.48 -2.43 -3.46
C SER A 117 -6.59 -3.90 -3.01
N PRO A 118 -7.81 -4.49 -2.93
CA PRO A 118 -8.02 -5.82 -2.38
C PRO A 118 -7.63 -6.96 -3.33
N ILE A 119 -7.49 -6.67 -4.62
CA ILE A 119 -7.19 -7.69 -5.63
C ILE A 119 -5.67 -7.79 -5.79
N ARG A 120 -5.11 -8.87 -5.28
CA ARG A 120 -3.69 -9.23 -5.42
C ARG A 120 -3.56 -10.73 -5.60
N GLY A 121 -2.56 -11.13 -6.36
CA GLY A 121 -2.15 -12.53 -6.48
C GLY A 121 -1.65 -13.11 -5.15
N LYS A 122 -1.58 -14.43 -5.09
CA LYS A 122 -1.19 -15.13 -3.85
C LYS A 122 0.26 -14.83 -3.44
N SER A 123 1.15 -14.58 -4.40
CA SER A 123 2.60 -14.39 -4.22
C SER A 123 3.06 -12.94 -4.37
N ASP A 124 2.19 -11.99 -4.73
CA ASP A 124 2.61 -10.62 -5.09
C ASP A 124 3.52 -9.96 -4.05
N PHE A 125 3.21 -10.10 -2.75
CA PHE A 125 4.07 -9.56 -1.71
C PHE A 125 5.41 -10.29 -1.64
N ASP A 126 5.40 -11.61 -1.70
CA ASP A 126 6.62 -12.41 -1.62
C ASP A 126 7.54 -12.15 -2.82
N ASP A 127 6.97 -12.01 -4.00
CA ASP A 127 7.73 -11.76 -5.23
C ASP A 127 8.28 -10.33 -5.25
N ALA A 128 7.49 -9.33 -4.82
CA ALA A 128 7.98 -7.96 -4.66
C ALA A 128 9.13 -7.87 -3.65
N ILE A 129 9.01 -8.53 -2.49
CA ILE A 129 10.06 -8.56 -1.46
C ILE A 129 11.34 -9.21 -1.99
N LYS A 130 11.23 -10.33 -2.73
CA LYS A 130 12.39 -10.98 -3.37
C LYS A 130 13.07 -10.04 -4.36
N VAL A 131 12.31 -9.39 -5.24
CA VAL A 131 12.84 -8.43 -6.22
C VAL A 131 13.54 -7.28 -5.50
N PHE A 132 12.90 -6.69 -4.48
CA PHE A 132 13.44 -5.60 -3.68
C PHE A 132 14.84 -5.93 -3.13
N PHE A 133 14.99 -7.08 -2.48
CA PHE A 133 16.27 -7.46 -1.89
C PHE A 133 17.30 -7.94 -2.93
N SER A 134 16.89 -8.69 -3.95
CA SER A 134 17.81 -9.20 -4.98
C SER A 134 18.43 -8.08 -5.82
N LYS A 135 17.68 -7.03 -6.07
CA LYS A 135 18.12 -5.86 -6.84
C LYS A 135 18.71 -4.75 -5.97
N LYS A 136 18.66 -4.91 -4.64
CA LYS A 136 19.15 -3.91 -3.66
C LYS A 136 18.52 -2.53 -3.87
N TYR A 137 17.21 -2.49 -4.14
CA TYR A 137 16.50 -1.23 -4.32
C TYR A 137 16.29 -0.51 -2.98
N ASP A 138 16.27 0.82 -3.00
CA ASP A 138 15.91 1.64 -1.84
C ASP A 138 14.38 1.71 -1.68
N SER A 139 13.65 1.62 -2.78
CA SER A 139 12.19 1.57 -2.81
C SER A 139 11.68 0.75 -3.99
N LEU A 140 10.48 0.19 -3.83
CA LEU A 140 9.77 -0.55 -4.85
C LEU A 140 8.27 -0.27 -4.73
N PHE A 141 7.61 0.02 -5.82
CA PHE A 141 6.16 0.15 -5.86
C PHE A 141 5.56 -0.68 -6.99
N SER A 142 4.29 -1.02 -6.85
CA SER A 142 3.54 -1.72 -7.88
C SER A 142 2.80 -0.73 -8.78
N CYS A 143 2.72 -1.05 -10.07
CA CYS A 143 1.95 -0.28 -11.03
C CYS A 143 1.21 -1.18 -12.00
N SER A 144 0.13 -0.66 -12.56
CA SER A 144 -0.59 -1.27 -13.68
C SER A 144 -0.15 -0.63 -14.98
N VAL A 145 0.12 -1.44 -15.98
CA VAL A 145 0.41 -0.96 -17.33
C VAL A 145 -0.89 -0.54 -17.99
N ILE A 146 -0.99 0.72 -18.36
CA ILE A 146 -2.13 1.26 -19.10
C ILE A 146 -1.70 1.50 -20.53
N LYS A 147 -2.36 0.81 -21.47
CA LYS A 147 -2.21 1.04 -22.90
C LYS A 147 -3.37 1.90 -23.38
N ASP A 148 -3.08 2.80 -24.30
CA ASP A 148 -4.09 3.58 -25.04
C ASP A 148 -4.91 4.58 -24.21
N PHE A 149 -4.34 5.14 -23.18
CA PHE A 149 -5.06 6.07 -22.32
C PHE A 149 -4.84 7.52 -22.78
N PHE A 150 -5.84 8.09 -23.47
CA PHE A 150 -5.89 9.50 -23.82
C PHE A 150 -6.60 10.28 -22.74
N VAL A 151 -5.84 11.01 -21.94
CA VAL A 151 -6.37 11.79 -20.81
C VAL A 151 -6.36 13.27 -21.15
N TRP A 152 -7.45 13.95 -20.82
CA TRP A 152 -7.57 15.40 -20.90
C TRP A 152 -7.59 15.99 -19.49
N LYS A 153 -6.68 16.91 -19.22
CA LYS A 153 -6.63 17.63 -17.95
C LYS A 153 -7.34 18.97 -18.10
N LYS A 154 -8.30 19.23 -17.21
CA LYS A 154 -8.94 20.55 -17.14
C LYS A 154 -8.07 21.50 -16.33
N ILE A 155 -7.53 22.54 -16.97
CA ILE A 155 -6.78 23.62 -16.32
C ILE A 155 -7.56 24.90 -16.54
N LYS A 156 -8.12 25.46 -15.45
CA LYS A 156 -9.07 26.59 -15.50
C LYS A 156 -10.24 26.26 -16.44
N LYS A 157 -10.41 27.01 -17.54
CA LYS A 157 -11.45 26.80 -18.56
C LYS A 157 -10.97 26.00 -19.80
N ARG A 158 -9.73 25.51 -19.80
CA ARG A 158 -9.14 24.81 -20.96
C ARG A 158 -8.99 23.32 -20.66
N LEU A 159 -9.16 22.51 -21.69
CA LEU A 159 -8.83 21.10 -21.69
C LEU A 159 -7.49 20.89 -22.39
N ILE A 160 -6.56 20.23 -21.74
CA ILE A 160 -5.21 19.96 -22.24
C ILE A 160 -5.02 18.45 -22.25
N PRO A 161 -4.73 17.85 -23.42
CA PRO A 161 -4.46 16.43 -23.51
C PRO A 161 -3.06 16.07 -23.02
N ASN A 162 -2.86 14.83 -22.63
CA ASN A 162 -1.55 14.26 -22.28
C ASN A 162 -0.75 13.79 -23.52
N TYR A 163 -1.24 14.08 -24.72
CA TYR A 163 -0.64 13.66 -25.98
C TYR A 163 -0.70 14.80 -27.01
N ASN A 164 0.06 14.66 -28.09
CA ASN A 164 -0.02 15.61 -29.19
C ASN A 164 -1.29 15.35 -30.02
N TYR A 165 -2.36 16.10 -29.76
CA TYR A 165 -3.65 15.93 -30.43
C TYR A 165 -3.62 16.31 -31.92
N ARG A 166 -2.64 17.11 -32.36
CA ARG A 166 -2.46 17.48 -33.79
C ARG A 166 -1.77 16.37 -34.60
N ASN A 167 -1.04 15.49 -33.89
CA ASN A 167 -0.39 14.33 -34.50
C ASN A 167 -0.62 13.10 -33.63
N ARG A 168 -1.88 12.66 -33.60
CA ARG A 168 -2.28 11.50 -32.81
C ARG A 168 -1.69 10.23 -33.41
N LYS A 169 -0.77 9.61 -32.69
CA LYS A 169 -0.20 8.32 -33.08
C LYS A 169 -1.24 7.21 -33.08
N PRO A 170 -1.12 6.22 -33.97
CA PRO A 170 -1.85 4.97 -33.86
C PRO A 170 -1.61 4.31 -32.48
N ARG A 171 -2.60 3.56 -32.02
CA ARG A 171 -2.61 2.91 -30.70
C ARG A 171 -1.34 2.09 -30.44
N GLN A 172 -0.85 1.39 -31.45
CA GLN A 172 0.32 0.52 -31.39
C GLN A 172 1.66 1.27 -31.20
N LEU A 173 1.67 2.58 -31.48
CA LEU A 173 2.85 3.44 -31.39
C LEU A 173 2.84 4.36 -30.18
N ILE A 174 1.93 4.12 -29.21
CA ILE A 174 1.84 4.89 -27.96
C ILE A 174 2.60 4.13 -26.89
N ASP A 175 3.53 4.80 -26.24
CA ASP A 175 4.24 4.24 -25.10
C ASP A 175 3.26 3.96 -23.94
N PRO A 176 3.37 2.79 -23.28
CA PRO A 176 2.51 2.47 -22.16
C PRO A 176 2.75 3.42 -21.00
N LEU A 177 1.67 3.84 -20.35
CA LEU A 177 1.73 4.57 -19.08
C LEU A 177 1.72 3.60 -17.92
N LEU A 178 2.36 3.98 -16.82
CA LEU A 178 2.35 3.24 -15.56
C LEU A 178 1.44 3.96 -14.57
N LEU A 179 0.38 3.29 -14.13
CA LEU A 179 -0.48 3.77 -13.07
C LEU A 179 -0.02 3.16 -11.76
N GLU A 180 0.45 3.98 -10.85
CA GLU A 180 0.82 3.57 -9.49
C GLU A 180 -0.41 3.03 -8.76
N ASN A 181 -0.23 1.91 -8.05
CA ASN A 181 -1.31 1.20 -7.40
C ASN A 181 -1.15 1.23 -5.87
#